data_47be61aa13600d0ccc75d3332f7f8895
#
_entry.id   47be61aa13600d0ccc75d3332f7f8895
#
_cell.length_a   1.000
_cell.length_b   1.000
_cell.length_c   1.000
_cell.angle_alpha   90.00
_cell.angle_beta   90.00
_cell.angle_gamma   90.00
#
_symmetry.space_group_name_H-M   'P 1'
#
loop_
_entity.id
_entity.type
_entity.pdbx_description
1 polymer ?
#
loop_
_entity_poly.entity_id
_entity_poly.type
_entity_poly.pdbx_seq_one_letter_code
_entity_poly.pdbx_strand_id
1 'polypeptide(L)'
;HIAYPPFWASDNVLVVTPNDKTLFSVVLHWLRSVDVVALNRGSTQPLLTQRDLGAQPGVIPHSSVVVEFEDVVSPLYQQIREQEHQAQTLATLRDTLLPRLISGQLRLPEAEALLEPA
;
A
#
# COMPACT_ATOMS: atom_id res chain seq x y z
N HIS A 1 4.63 1.75 -3.44
CA HIS A 1 3.83 1.41 -2.25
C HIS A 1 2.82 2.50 -1.96
N ILE A 2 1.60 2.14 -1.60
CA ILE A 2 0.57 3.07 -1.13
C ILE A 2 0.72 3.16 0.39
N ALA A 3 0.89 4.37 0.93
CA ALA A 3 0.96 4.59 2.37
C ALA A 3 -0.37 5.16 2.88
N TYR A 4 -0.87 4.60 3.98
CA TYR A 4 -2.06 5.08 4.67
C TYR A 4 -1.67 5.67 6.03
N PRO A 5 -2.25 6.81 6.44
CA PRO A 5 -1.98 7.39 7.76
C PRO A 5 -2.37 6.44 8.91
N PRO A 6 -1.64 6.49 10.03
CA PRO A 6 -0.44 7.29 10.26
C PRO A 6 0.82 6.62 9.67
N PHE A 7 1.65 7.38 8.95
CA PHE A 7 2.96 6.92 8.50
C PHE A 7 4.01 8.03 8.66
N TRP A 8 5.28 7.64 8.72
CA TRP A 8 6.41 8.56 8.73
C TRP A 8 7.29 8.32 7.50
N ALA A 9 7.47 9.36 6.69
CA ALA A 9 8.40 9.31 5.58
C ALA A 9 9.80 9.68 6.07
N SER A 10 10.79 8.82 5.82
CA SER A 10 12.20 9.13 6.09
C SER A 10 12.76 10.09 5.04
N ASP A 11 13.94 10.67 5.32
CA ASP A 11 14.57 11.70 4.47
C ASP A 11 14.89 11.20 3.04
N ASN A 12 14.94 9.88 2.83
CA ASN A 12 15.22 9.27 1.54
C ASN A 12 13.96 8.77 0.80
N VAL A 13 12.78 9.18 1.24
CA VAL A 13 11.49 8.78 0.64
C VAL A 13 10.83 9.97 -0.03
N LEU A 14 10.42 9.81 -1.29
CA LEU A 14 9.58 10.77 -1.97
C LEU A 14 8.10 10.41 -1.75
N VAL A 15 7.34 11.34 -1.22
CA VAL A 15 5.89 11.23 -1.07
C VAL A 15 5.22 12.01 -2.20
N VAL A 16 4.42 11.34 -2.99
CA VAL A 16 3.63 11.96 -4.06
C VAL A 16 2.17 12.01 -3.62
N THR A 17 1.64 13.22 -3.57
CA THR A 17 0.23 13.45 -3.24
C THR A 17 -0.41 14.24 -4.37
N PRO A 18 -1.43 13.71 -5.05
CA PRO A 18 -2.13 14.46 -6.08
C PRO A 18 -2.91 15.62 -5.46
N ASN A 19 -2.88 16.79 -6.10
CA ASN A 19 -3.64 17.97 -5.66
C ASN A 19 -5.16 17.73 -5.77
N ASP A 20 -5.57 16.95 -6.77
CA ASP A 20 -6.92 16.48 -6.93
C ASP A 20 -6.98 14.98 -6.59
N LYS A 21 -7.79 14.64 -5.58
CA LYS A 21 -7.93 13.27 -5.10
C LYS A 21 -8.51 12.32 -6.16
N THR A 22 -9.27 12.85 -7.11
CA THR A 22 -9.81 12.07 -8.23
C THR A 22 -8.73 11.56 -9.18
N LEU A 23 -7.51 12.12 -9.12
CA LEU A 23 -6.38 11.68 -9.92
C LEU A 23 -5.50 10.64 -9.21
N PHE A 24 -5.91 10.16 -8.03
CA PHE A 24 -5.05 9.27 -7.23
C PHE A 24 -4.64 8.00 -7.99
N SER A 25 -5.59 7.28 -8.56
CA SER A 25 -5.28 6.04 -9.29
C SER A 25 -4.52 6.30 -10.58
N VAL A 26 -4.83 7.41 -11.28
CA VAL A 26 -4.10 7.82 -12.48
C VAL A 26 -2.63 8.10 -12.15
N VAL A 27 -2.37 8.90 -11.11
CA VAL A 27 -1.00 9.21 -10.65
C VAL A 27 -0.28 7.97 -10.16
N LEU A 28 -0.96 7.08 -9.45
CA LEU A 28 -0.40 5.83 -8.99
C LEU A 28 0.03 4.92 -10.15
N HIS A 29 -0.82 4.77 -11.17
CA HIS A 29 -0.49 3.97 -12.35
C HIS A 29 0.62 4.61 -13.18
N TRP A 30 0.61 5.94 -13.33
CA TRP A 30 1.71 6.66 -13.95
C TRP A 30 3.03 6.40 -13.21
N LEU A 31 3.08 6.53 -11.88
CA LEU A 31 4.28 6.25 -11.08
C LEU A 31 4.79 4.81 -11.27
N ARG A 32 3.89 3.85 -11.41
CA ARG A 32 4.23 2.45 -11.65
C ARG A 32 4.80 2.20 -13.06
N SER A 33 4.46 3.06 -14.03
CA SER A 33 4.98 3.00 -15.39
C SER A 33 6.34 3.69 -15.56
N VAL A 34 6.75 4.52 -14.61
CA VAL A 34 8.06 5.21 -14.64
C VAL A 34 9.17 4.19 -14.35
N ASP A 35 10.17 4.16 -15.22
CA ASP A 35 11.38 3.38 -14.97
C ASP A 35 12.27 4.09 -13.93
N VAL A 36 11.97 3.82 -12.66
CA VAL A 36 12.68 4.39 -11.52
C VAL A 36 14.15 3.97 -11.49
N VAL A 37 14.48 2.79 -12.04
CA VAL A 37 15.86 2.29 -12.10
C VAL A 37 16.69 3.14 -13.05
N ALA A 38 16.14 3.49 -14.21
CA ALA A 38 16.81 4.38 -15.17
C ALA A 38 17.03 5.80 -14.63
N LEU A 39 16.18 6.24 -13.68
CA LEU A 39 16.30 7.56 -13.03
C LEU A 39 17.30 7.59 -11.87
N ASN A 40 17.81 6.44 -11.47
CA ASN A 40 18.75 6.36 -10.36
C ASN A 40 20.10 6.99 -10.73
N ARG A 41 20.50 8.02 -9.98
CA ARG A 41 21.77 8.73 -10.15
C ARG A 41 22.84 8.32 -9.13
N GLY A 42 22.48 7.50 -8.16
CA GLY A 42 23.39 7.06 -7.11
C GLY A 42 24.24 5.84 -7.54
N SER A 43 25.56 5.94 -7.43
CA SER A 43 26.46 4.82 -7.71
C SER A 43 26.53 3.81 -6.55
N THR A 44 26.49 4.30 -5.32
CA THR A 44 26.63 3.48 -4.11
C THR A 44 25.30 3.33 -3.37
N GLN A 45 24.46 4.36 -3.43
CA GLN A 45 23.14 4.36 -2.81
C GLN A 45 22.12 4.89 -3.83
N PRO A 46 21.00 4.18 -4.05
CA PRO A 46 19.97 4.63 -4.98
C PRO A 46 19.47 6.02 -4.58
N LEU A 47 19.50 6.95 -5.53
CA LEU A 47 19.02 8.31 -5.33
C LEU A 47 18.06 8.71 -6.44
N LEU A 48 16.82 8.96 -6.07
CA LEU A 48 15.79 9.54 -6.92
C LEU A 48 15.49 10.96 -6.45
N THR A 49 15.58 11.93 -7.34
CA THR A 49 15.24 13.32 -6.99
C THR A 49 13.84 13.70 -7.44
N GLN A 50 13.22 14.67 -6.75
CA GLN A 50 11.93 15.23 -7.15
C GLN A 50 11.98 15.82 -8.56
N ARG A 51 13.13 16.41 -8.93
CA ARG A 51 13.34 16.98 -10.26
C ARG A 51 13.32 15.93 -11.35
N ASP A 52 14.00 14.81 -11.13
CA ASP A 52 14.08 13.73 -12.11
C ASP A 52 12.72 13.06 -12.31
N LEU A 53 11.98 12.86 -11.22
CA LEU A 53 10.61 12.33 -11.27
C LEU A 53 9.66 13.33 -11.95
N GLY A 54 9.71 14.61 -11.59
CA GLY A 54 8.85 15.64 -12.16
C GLY A 54 9.14 15.96 -13.63
N ALA A 55 10.31 15.58 -14.16
CA ALA A 55 10.64 15.71 -15.57
C ALA A 55 10.09 14.57 -16.44
N GLN A 56 9.52 13.51 -15.82
CA GLN A 56 8.99 12.39 -16.58
C GLN A 56 7.68 12.79 -17.28
N PRO A 57 7.50 12.40 -18.55
CA PRO A 57 6.26 12.69 -19.27
C PRO A 57 5.09 11.96 -18.62
N GLY A 58 3.97 12.62 -18.54
CA GLY A 58 2.71 12.05 -18.07
C GLY A 58 1.53 12.56 -18.89
N VAL A 59 0.51 11.76 -19.06
CA VAL A 59 -0.74 12.15 -19.70
C VAL A 59 -1.82 12.24 -18.64
N ILE A 60 -2.46 13.41 -18.56
CA ILE A 60 -3.65 13.58 -17.73
C ILE A 60 -4.85 13.38 -18.66
N PRO A 61 -5.66 12.31 -18.45
CA PRO A 61 -6.84 12.07 -19.25
C PRO A 61 -7.91 13.15 -19.05
N HIS A 62 -8.86 13.22 -19.98
CA HIS A 62 -10.04 14.07 -19.79
C HIS A 62 -10.82 13.63 -18.54
N SER A 63 -11.46 14.57 -17.86
CA SER A 63 -12.15 14.33 -16.58
C SER A 63 -13.18 13.20 -16.63
N SER A 64 -13.91 13.04 -17.73
CA SER A 64 -14.87 11.93 -17.90
C SER A 64 -14.20 10.56 -17.87
N VAL A 65 -13.02 10.43 -18.50
CA VAL A 65 -12.24 9.18 -18.51
C VAL A 65 -11.67 8.90 -17.13
N VAL A 66 -11.24 9.94 -16.41
CA VAL A 66 -10.77 9.80 -15.02
C VAL A 66 -11.86 9.26 -14.12
N VAL A 67 -13.08 9.79 -14.22
CA VAL A 67 -14.23 9.33 -13.41
C VAL A 67 -14.53 7.85 -13.70
N GLU A 68 -14.70 7.48 -14.98
CA GLU A 68 -14.95 6.09 -15.36
C GLU A 68 -13.84 5.14 -14.91
N PHE A 69 -12.59 5.58 -14.98
CA PHE A 69 -11.44 4.80 -14.50
C PHE A 69 -11.47 4.62 -12.98
N GLU A 70 -11.71 5.68 -12.22
CA GLU A 70 -11.82 5.61 -10.76
C GLU A 70 -13.00 4.74 -10.30
N ASP A 71 -14.14 4.80 -10.97
CA ASP A 71 -15.31 3.96 -10.67
C ASP A 71 -14.99 2.46 -10.76
N VAL A 72 -14.09 2.08 -11.67
CA VAL A 72 -13.65 0.69 -11.82
C VAL A 72 -12.51 0.33 -10.87
N VAL A 73 -11.53 1.21 -10.71
CA VAL A 73 -10.25 0.88 -10.05
C VAL A 73 -10.32 1.12 -8.54
N SER A 74 -11.06 2.12 -8.08
CA SER A 74 -11.16 2.45 -6.65
C SER A 74 -11.72 1.29 -5.80
N PRO A 75 -12.79 0.58 -6.21
CA PRO A 75 -13.26 -0.60 -5.49
C PRO A 75 -12.22 -1.73 -5.41
N LEU A 76 -11.41 -1.91 -6.45
CA LEU A 76 -10.35 -2.93 -6.45
C LEU A 76 -9.25 -2.60 -5.44
N TYR A 77 -8.83 -1.35 -5.36
CA TYR A 77 -7.87 -0.92 -4.33
C TYR A 77 -8.44 -1.03 -2.91
N GLN A 78 -9.73 -0.74 -2.76
CA GLN A 78 -10.40 -0.94 -1.47
C GLN A 78 -10.39 -2.42 -1.06
N GLN A 79 -10.71 -3.32 -1.97
CA GLN A 79 -10.69 -4.77 -1.73
C GLN A 79 -9.27 -5.27 -1.39
N ILE A 80 -8.25 -4.81 -2.12
CA ILE A 80 -6.85 -5.14 -1.82
C ILE A 80 -6.49 -4.72 -0.39
N ARG A 81 -6.85 -3.50 0.01
CA ARG A 81 -6.59 -3.00 1.37
C ARG A 81 -7.28 -3.83 2.45
N GLU A 82 -8.54 -4.20 2.23
CA GLU A 82 -9.29 -5.06 3.13
C GLU A 82 -8.61 -6.42 3.31
N GLN A 83 -8.17 -7.03 2.22
CA GLN A 83 -7.44 -8.31 2.25
C GLN A 83 -6.08 -8.18 2.93
N GLU A 84 -5.33 -7.12 2.70
CA GLU A 84 -4.07 -6.85 3.39
C GLU A 84 -4.29 -6.70 4.91
N HIS A 85 -5.34 -6.00 5.32
CA HIS A 85 -5.69 -5.85 6.73
C HIS A 85 -6.10 -7.20 7.37
N GLN A 86 -6.89 -8.00 6.67
CA GLN A 86 -7.26 -9.34 7.12
C GLN A 86 -6.03 -10.24 7.26
N ALA A 87 -5.13 -10.23 6.27
CA ALA A 87 -3.89 -11.00 6.33
C ALA A 87 -3.01 -10.59 7.52
N GLN A 88 -2.91 -9.29 7.80
CA GLN A 88 -2.16 -8.77 8.95
C GLN A 88 -2.79 -9.21 10.28
N THR A 89 -4.12 -9.17 10.38
CA THR A 89 -4.85 -9.60 11.57
C THR A 89 -4.63 -11.11 11.82
N LEU A 90 -4.76 -11.93 10.77
CA LEU A 90 -4.52 -13.37 10.86
C LEU A 90 -3.06 -13.69 11.25
N ALA A 91 -2.10 -12.97 10.70
CA ALA A 91 -0.70 -13.12 11.08
C ALA A 91 -0.49 -12.79 12.58
N THR A 92 -1.07 -11.71 13.06
CA THR A 92 -0.99 -11.31 14.47
C THR A 92 -1.65 -12.34 15.39
N LEU A 93 -2.81 -12.86 15.02
CA LEU A 93 -3.48 -13.92 15.77
C LEU A 93 -2.63 -15.18 15.81
N ARG A 94 -2.12 -15.64 14.67
CA ARG A 94 -1.21 -16.80 14.60
C ARG A 94 -0.02 -16.61 15.52
N ASP A 95 0.68 -15.49 15.43
CA ASP A 95 1.92 -15.23 16.18
C ASP A 95 1.67 -15.07 17.69
N THR A 96 0.45 -14.68 18.08
CA THR A 96 0.03 -14.61 19.48
C THR A 96 -0.39 -15.96 20.04
N LEU A 97 -1.13 -16.76 19.26
CA LEU A 97 -1.72 -18.01 19.75
C LEU A 97 -0.74 -19.18 19.65
N LEU A 98 0.06 -19.26 18.59
CA LEU A 98 0.93 -20.39 18.32
C LEU A 98 1.92 -20.70 19.45
N PRO A 99 2.65 -19.72 20.04
CA PRO A 99 3.54 -19.99 21.17
C PRO A 99 2.80 -20.52 22.41
N ARG A 100 1.60 -20.04 22.66
CA ARG A 100 0.77 -20.45 23.82
C ARG A 100 0.20 -21.87 23.65
N LEU A 101 -0.15 -22.24 22.41
CA LEU A 101 -0.57 -23.60 22.08
C LEU A 101 0.59 -24.60 22.20
N ILE A 102 1.75 -24.25 21.65
CA ILE A 102 2.95 -25.13 21.69
C ILE A 102 3.44 -25.32 23.12
N SER A 103 3.41 -24.28 23.96
CA SER A 103 3.82 -24.36 25.37
C SER A 103 2.78 -25.01 26.27
N GLY A 104 1.58 -25.33 25.76
CA GLY A 104 0.47 -25.89 26.55
C GLY A 104 -0.20 -24.86 27.49
N GLN A 105 0.11 -23.58 27.37
CA GLN A 105 -0.54 -22.51 28.13
C GLN A 105 -1.97 -22.22 27.66
N LEU A 106 -2.30 -22.64 26.44
CA LEU A 106 -3.63 -22.54 25.87
C LEU A 106 -4.00 -23.89 25.21
N ARG A 107 -5.21 -24.36 25.41
CA ARG A 107 -5.74 -25.56 24.76
C ARG A 107 -6.59 -25.18 23.55
N LEU A 108 -6.69 -26.09 22.56
CA LEU A 108 -7.44 -25.84 21.33
C LEU A 108 -8.88 -25.36 21.56
N PRO A 109 -9.71 -25.96 22.44
CA PRO A 109 -11.07 -25.49 22.68
C PRO A 109 -11.14 -24.05 23.25
N GLU A 110 -10.13 -23.67 24.06
CA GLU A 110 -10.02 -22.33 24.62
C GLU A 110 -9.60 -21.30 23.54
N ALA A 111 -8.76 -21.74 22.59
CA ALA A 111 -8.34 -20.90 21.46
C ALA A 111 -9.52 -20.68 20.48
N GLU A 112 -10.31 -21.71 20.23
CA GLU A 112 -11.50 -21.62 19.36
C GLU A 112 -12.53 -20.65 19.95
N ALA A 113 -12.79 -20.71 21.27
CA ALA A 113 -13.69 -19.79 21.95
C ALA A 113 -13.24 -18.30 21.88
N LEU A 114 -11.93 -18.04 21.71
CA LEU A 114 -11.41 -16.68 21.52
C LEU A 114 -11.61 -16.14 20.10
N LEU A 115 -11.89 -17.00 19.13
CA LEU A 115 -12.09 -16.65 17.73
C LEU A 115 -13.57 -16.55 17.35
N GLU A 116 -14.49 -17.03 18.20
CA GLU A 116 -15.92 -16.88 17.98
C GLU A 116 -16.35 -15.43 18.23
N PRO A 117 -17.01 -14.76 17.28
CA PRO A 117 -17.57 -13.42 17.50
C PRO A 117 -18.68 -13.49 18.56
N ALA A 118 -18.62 -12.56 19.49
CA ALA A 118 -19.68 -12.38 20.51
C ALA A 118 -21.00 -11.90 19.88
#